data_d3eabb9d487f8a5b2e93d0d6ed4cd156
#
_entry.id   d3eabb9d487f8a5b2e93d0d6ed4cd156
#
_cell.length_a   1.000
_cell.length_b   1.000
_cell.length_c   1.000
_cell.angle_alpha   90.00
_cell.angle_beta   90.00
_cell.angle_gamma   90.00
#
_symmetry.space_group_name_H-M   'P 1'
#
loop_
_entity.id
_entity.type
_entity.pdbx_description
1 polymer ?
#
loop_
_entity_poly.entity_id
_entity_poly.type
_entity_poly.pdbx_seq_one_letter_code
_entity_poly.pdbx_strand_id
1 'polypeptide(L)'
;FAVLYRTNAQSRTIEEALLKSNIPYTMVGGTKFYSRKEIRDVIAYLNLIANLSDNISFERIINEPKRGIGPGTVDKIRDFAQLQESSLLDASANIMLSGIKGKAAQAIWDFANLILDLRERLDQLTITELVEEVLDKTGYMTALTNQGNLESQARIENIQEFLSVTKNFDENGETVEDESGVETLSRFLNDLALIADTDDGAQETSEVTL
;
A
#
# COMPACT_ATOMS: atom_id res chain seq x y z
N PHE A 1 32.25 1.98 -1.13
CA PHE A 1 31.76 2.92 -2.14
C PHE A 1 30.58 3.68 -1.56
N ALA A 2 30.37 4.94 -2.01
CA ALA A 2 29.21 5.75 -1.65
C ALA A 2 28.51 6.23 -2.91
N VAL A 3 27.19 6.17 -2.93
CA VAL A 3 26.36 6.71 -3.99
C VAL A 3 25.55 7.87 -3.44
N LEU A 4 25.61 9.03 -4.10
CA LEU A 4 24.89 10.23 -3.70
C LEU A 4 23.74 10.50 -4.68
N TYR A 5 22.58 10.84 -4.16
CA TYR A 5 21.40 11.18 -4.94
C TYR A 5 20.72 12.43 -4.38
N ARG A 6 19.94 13.11 -5.23
CA ARG A 6 19.34 14.40 -4.90
C ARG A 6 18.02 14.29 -4.16
N THR A 7 17.17 13.31 -4.57
CA THR A 7 15.84 13.08 -3.97
C THR A 7 15.71 11.65 -3.52
N ASN A 8 14.94 11.42 -2.47
CA ASN A 8 14.72 10.09 -1.92
C ASN A 8 14.10 9.12 -2.94
N ALA A 9 13.26 9.60 -3.87
CA ALA A 9 12.66 8.76 -4.91
C ALA A 9 13.71 8.11 -5.81
N GLN A 10 14.85 8.77 -6.07
CA GLN A 10 15.93 8.25 -6.91
C GLN A 10 16.64 7.03 -6.31
N SER A 11 16.55 6.81 -5.00
CA SER A 11 17.22 5.67 -4.35
C SER A 11 16.66 4.32 -4.82
N ARG A 12 15.37 4.22 -5.18
CA ARG A 12 14.73 2.96 -5.56
C ARG A 12 15.49 2.18 -6.64
N THR A 13 15.79 2.83 -7.75
CA THR A 13 16.49 2.17 -8.87
C THR A 13 17.88 1.65 -8.46
N ILE A 14 18.57 2.39 -7.58
CA ILE A 14 19.88 2.01 -7.05
C ILE A 14 19.72 0.84 -6.07
N GLU A 15 18.77 0.93 -5.14
CA GLU A 15 18.45 -0.13 -4.18
C GLU A 15 18.11 -1.45 -4.91
N GLU A 16 17.21 -1.41 -5.89
CA GLU A 16 16.84 -2.60 -6.68
C GLU A 16 18.01 -3.18 -7.48
N ALA A 17 18.88 -2.34 -8.05
CA ALA A 17 20.08 -2.80 -8.77
C ALA A 17 21.07 -3.50 -7.84
N LEU A 18 21.27 -2.97 -6.63
CA LEU A 18 22.14 -3.58 -5.62
C LEU A 18 21.55 -4.92 -5.12
N LEU A 19 20.23 -4.95 -4.85
CA LEU A 19 19.52 -6.17 -4.45
C LEU A 19 19.61 -7.26 -5.51
N LYS A 20 19.30 -6.94 -6.77
CA LYS A 20 19.42 -7.88 -7.91
C LYS A 20 20.84 -8.41 -8.11
N SER A 21 21.85 -7.61 -7.77
CA SER A 21 23.25 -7.97 -7.83
C SER A 21 23.76 -8.66 -6.55
N ASN A 22 22.88 -8.88 -5.56
CA ASN A 22 23.21 -9.42 -4.25
C ASN A 22 24.35 -8.63 -3.54
N ILE A 23 24.33 -7.30 -3.67
CA ILE A 23 25.29 -6.38 -3.06
C ILE A 23 24.63 -5.75 -1.81
N PRO A 24 25.11 -6.05 -0.60
CA PRO A 24 24.58 -5.43 0.61
C PRO A 24 24.86 -3.92 0.63
N TYR A 25 23.91 -3.14 1.13
CA TYR A 25 24.02 -1.69 1.24
C TYR A 25 23.38 -1.16 2.50
N THR A 26 23.83 0.03 2.94
CA THR A 26 23.25 0.77 4.05
C THR A 26 22.82 2.15 3.59
N MET A 27 21.64 2.58 3.97
CA MET A 27 21.17 3.96 3.73
C MET A 27 21.50 4.86 4.90
N VAL A 28 22.13 6.01 4.61
CA VAL A 28 22.42 7.03 5.61
C VAL A 28 21.43 8.19 5.48
N GLY A 29 20.68 8.45 6.55
CA GLY A 29 19.75 9.58 6.61
C GLY A 29 18.39 9.38 5.93
N GLY A 30 18.05 8.15 5.56
CA GLY A 30 16.76 7.82 4.93
C GLY A 30 16.24 6.44 5.33
N THR A 31 15.05 6.11 4.83
CA THR A 31 14.46 4.76 4.91
C THR A 31 14.43 4.14 3.52
N LYS A 32 14.61 2.83 3.47
CA LYS A 32 14.52 2.04 2.24
C LYS A 32 13.18 2.28 1.54
N PHE A 33 13.17 2.25 0.21
CA PHE A 33 12.03 2.70 -0.59
C PHE A 33 10.72 2.00 -0.19
N TYR A 34 10.70 0.67 -0.13
CA TYR A 34 9.51 -0.12 0.20
C TYR A 34 9.12 -0.05 1.68
N SER A 35 9.99 0.47 2.57
CA SER A 35 9.70 0.69 3.99
C SER A 35 9.10 2.07 4.28
N ARG A 36 9.04 2.98 3.29
CA ARG A 36 8.46 4.32 3.45
C ARG A 36 6.97 4.24 3.74
N LYS A 37 6.49 5.14 4.62
CA LYS A 37 5.11 5.12 5.10
C LYS A 37 4.09 5.10 3.96
N GLU A 38 4.21 6.03 3.02
CA GLU A 38 3.29 6.19 1.89
C GLU A 38 3.27 4.97 0.95
N ILE A 39 4.42 4.33 0.75
CA ILE A 39 4.54 3.12 -0.07
C ILE A 39 3.87 1.94 0.66
N ARG A 40 4.15 1.79 1.96
CA ARG A 40 3.50 0.76 2.78
C ARG A 40 1.99 0.96 2.88
N ASP A 41 1.52 2.21 2.89
CA ASP A 41 0.08 2.50 2.91
C ASP A 41 -0.57 2.08 1.59
N VAL A 42 0.02 2.40 0.43
CA VAL A 42 -0.47 1.95 -0.89
C VAL A 42 -0.45 0.43 -0.99
N ILE A 43 0.66 -0.23 -0.60
CA ILE A 43 0.75 -1.70 -0.60
C ILE A 43 -0.32 -2.32 0.31
N ALA A 44 -0.62 -1.72 1.47
CA ALA A 44 -1.68 -2.22 2.35
C ALA A 44 -3.08 -2.10 1.72
N TYR A 45 -3.36 -1.04 0.93
CA TYR A 45 -4.58 -0.99 0.13
C TYR A 45 -4.65 -2.15 -0.87
N LEU A 46 -3.57 -2.40 -1.60
CA LEU A 46 -3.50 -3.48 -2.57
C LEU A 46 -3.64 -4.87 -1.91
N ASN A 47 -2.99 -5.08 -0.76
CA ASN A 47 -3.12 -6.32 0.02
C ASN A 47 -4.56 -6.56 0.46
N LEU A 48 -5.25 -5.53 0.98
CA LEU A 48 -6.65 -5.66 1.40
C LEU A 48 -7.57 -5.93 0.21
N ILE A 49 -7.31 -5.32 -0.95
CA ILE A 49 -8.07 -5.59 -2.18
C ILE A 49 -7.81 -7.03 -2.68
N ALA A 50 -6.57 -7.52 -2.61
CA ALA A 50 -6.23 -8.90 -2.97
C ALA A 50 -6.82 -9.93 -2.00
N ASN A 51 -6.81 -9.62 -0.70
CA ASN A 51 -7.35 -10.47 0.37
C ASN A 51 -8.24 -9.66 1.31
N LEU A 52 -9.55 -9.76 1.12
CA LEU A 52 -10.55 -9.03 1.90
C LEU A 52 -10.57 -9.39 3.41
N SER A 53 -9.85 -10.45 3.80
CA SER A 53 -9.70 -10.85 5.20
C SER A 53 -8.37 -10.39 5.83
N ASP A 54 -7.58 -9.58 5.14
CA ASP A 54 -6.34 -9.01 5.68
C ASP A 54 -6.64 -7.88 6.69
N ASN A 55 -6.87 -8.28 7.93
CA ASN A 55 -7.16 -7.37 9.03
C ASN A 55 -5.97 -6.45 9.36
N ILE A 56 -4.72 -6.87 9.10
CA ILE A 56 -3.51 -6.07 9.37
C ILE A 56 -3.49 -4.88 8.41
N SER A 57 -3.66 -5.13 7.11
CA SER A 57 -3.75 -4.08 6.10
C SER A 57 -4.96 -3.18 6.34
N PHE A 58 -6.12 -3.74 6.70
CA PHE A 58 -7.31 -2.97 7.08
C PHE A 58 -7.01 -1.96 8.18
N GLU A 59 -6.47 -2.40 9.31
CA GLU A 59 -6.17 -1.53 10.47
C GLU A 59 -5.16 -0.43 10.12
N ARG A 60 -4.22 -0.73 9.22
CA ARG A 60 -3.25 0.24 8.76
C ARG A 60 -3.89 1.39 7.99
N ILE A 61 -4.86 1.12 7.12
CA ILE A 61 -5.35 2.08 6.13
C ILE A 61 -6.75 2.65 6.41
N ILE A 62 -7.51 2.07 7.34
CA ILE A 62 -8.89 2.53 7.64
C ILE A 62 -8.97 4.03 7.95
N ASN A 63 -7.93 4.61 8.53
CA ASN A 63 -7.82 6.05 8.83
C ASN A 63 -6.63 6.74 8.12
N GLU A 64 -6.15 6.19 7.01
CA GLU A 64 -5.11 6.76 6.14
C GLU A 64 -5.60 6.83 4.68
N PRO A 65 -5.88 8.01 4.15
CA PRO A 65 -5.88 9.33 4.78
C PRO A 65 -6.94 9.45 5.90
N LYS A 66 -6.82 10.47 6.74
CA LYS A 66 -7.70 10.64 7.92
C LYS A 66 -9.17 10.71 7.55
N ARG A 67 -9.98 9.83 8.15
CA ARG A 67 -11.43 9.75 7.98
C ARG A 67 -12.20 10.01 9.29
N GLY A 68 -11.51 10.45 10.35
CA GLY A 68 -12.11 10.63 11.67
C GLY A 68 -12.37 9.33 12.43
N ILE A 69 -11.73 8.23 12.01
CA ILE A 69 -11.82 6.91 12.63
C ILE A 69 -10.63 6.75 13.56
N GLY A 70 -10.85 6.97 14.85
CA GLY A 70 -9.83 6.84 15.88
C GLY A 70 -9.68 5.40 16.40
N PRO A 71 -8.62 5.12 17.22
CA PRO A 71 -8.35 3.79 17.75
C PRO A 71 -9.54 3.15 18.47
N GLY A 72 -10.24 3.91 19.33
CA GLY A 72 -11.42 3.40 20.03
C GLY A 72 -12.61 3.06 19.12
N THR A 73 -12.66 3.61 17.89
CA THR A 73 -13.65 3.19 16.89
C THR A 73 -13.19 1.89 16.21
N VAL A 74 -11.88 1.74 15.94
CA VAL A 74 -11.31 0.51 15.42
C VAL A 74 -11.54 -0.65 16.39
N ASP A 75 -11.36 -0.44 17.71
CA ASP A 75 -11.65 -1.45 18.72
C ASP A 75 -13.13 -1.91 18.65
N LYS A 76 -14.08 -0.99 18.48
CA LYS A 76 -15.50 -1.35 18.30
C LYS A 76 -15.77 -2.12 17.01
N ILE A 77 -15.06 -1.82 15.91
CA ILE A 77 -15.17 -2.61 14.68
C ILE A 77 -14.65 -4.03 14.95
N ARG A 78 -13.54 -4.17 15.68
CA ARG A 78 -12.94 -5.46 16.03
C ARG A 78 -13.88 -6.29 16.90
N ASP A 79 -14.48 -5.70 17.93
CA ASP A 79 -15.46 -6.36 18.79
C ASP A 79 -16.68 -6.82 17.98
N PHE A 80 -17.17 -5.99 17.06
CA PHE A 80 -18.30 -6.32 16.21
C PHE A 80 -17.94 -7.44 15.21
N ALA A 81 -16.77 -7.39 14.60
CA ALA A 81 -16.27 -8.45 13.71
C ALA A 81 -16.14 -9.80 14.45
N GLN A 82 -15.66 -9.79 15.69
CA GLN A 82 -15.57 -10.97 16.52
C GLN A 82 -16.95 -11.57 16.83
N LEU A 83 -17.95 -10.75 17.13
CA LEU A 83 -19.33 -11.18 17.36
C LEU A 83 -19.98 -11.77 16.09
N GLN A 84 -19.57 -11.31 14.91
CA GLN A 84 -20.07 -11.76 13.61
C GLN A 84 -19.25 -12.93 13.05
N GLU A 85 -18.16 -13.33 13.69
CA GLU A 85 -17.18 -14.30 13.16
C GLU A 85 -16.73 -13.96 11.74
N SER A 86 -16.48 -12.65 11.47
CA SER A 86 -16.18 -12.10 10.15
C SER A 86 -14.86 -11.32 10.13
N SER A 87 -14.39 -10.94 8.94
CA SER A 87 -13.27 -10.02 8.78
C SER A 87 -13.64 -8.60 9.22
N LEU A 88 -12.63 -7.74 9.47
CA LEU A 88 -12.87 -6.33 9.79
C LEU A 88 -13.54 -5.60 8.62
N LEU A 89 -13.25 -5.97 7.39
CA LEU A 89 -13.87 -5.39 6.20
C LEU A 89 -15.35 -5.78 6.10
N ASP A 90 -15.68 -7.07 6.29
CA ASP A 90 -17.07 -7.54 6.26
C ASP A 90 -17.90 -6.90 7.38
N ALA A 91 -17.33 -6.82 8.60
CA ALA A 91 -17.96 -6.11 9.71
C ALA A 91 -18.17 -4.62 9.36
N SER A 92 -17.23 -3.99 8.67
CA SER A 92 -17.33 -2.60 8.24
C SER A 92 -18.40 -2.38 7.16
N ALA A 93 -18.58 -3.31 6.24
CA ALA A 93 -19.68 -3.26 5.27
C ALA A 93 -21.06 -3.37 5.95
N ASN A 94 -21.14 -4.03 7.11
CA ASN A 94 -22.34 -4.19 7.92
C ASN A 94 -22.37 -3.27 9.16
N ILE A 95 -21.57 -2.22 9.17
CA ILE A 95 -21.31 -1.39 10.36
C ILE A 95 -22.57 -0.74 10.95
N MET A 96 -23.60 -0.53 10.16
CA MET A 96 -24.88 0.02 10.60
C MET A 96 -25.57 -0.88 11.65
N LEU A 97 -25.21 -2.15 11.73
CA LEU A 97 -25.72 -3.11 12.73
C LEU A 97 -24.90 -3.13 14.02
N SER A 98 -23.73 -2.48 14.05
CA SER A 98 -22.78 -2.51 15.19
C SER A 98 -23.16 -1.59 16.35
N GLY A 99 -24.10 -0.67 16.14
CA GLY A 99 -24.40 0.40 17.11
C GLY A 99 -23.50 1.63 17.00
N ILE A 100 -22.45 1.62 16.16
CA ILE A 100 -21.69 2.82 15.78
C ILE A 100 -22.62 3.70 14.93
N LYS A 101 -22.65 5.02 15.19
CA LYS A 101 -23.59 5.94 14.56
C LYS A 101 -22.90 7.18 13.97
N GLY A 102 -23.65 7.90 13.15
CA GLY A 102 -23.25 9.21 12.62
C GLY A 102 -22.11 9.15 11.61
N LYS A 103 -21.29 10.19 11.60
CA LYS A 103 -20.21 10.35 10.59
C LYS A 103 -19.18 9.22 10.58
N ALA A 104 -18.90 8.64 11.76
CA ALA A 104 -17.95 7.54 11.86
C ALA A 104 -18.50 6.27 11.18
N ALA A 105 -19.77 5.91 11.41
CA ALA A 105 -20.39 4.77 10.75
C ALA A 105 -20.41 4.95 9.22
N GLN A 106 -20.76 6.15 8.74
CA GLN A 106 -20.76 6.45 7.31
C GLN A 106 -19.36 6.33 6.71
N ALA A 107 -18.33 6.90 7.35
CA ALA A 107 -16.96 6.83 6.84
C ALA A 107 -16.41 5.39 6.80
N ILE A 108 -16.79 4.55 7.76
CA ILE A 108 -16.44 3.13 7.80
C ILE A 108 -17.11 2.39 6.64
N TRP A 109 -18.41 2.63 6.47
CA TRP A 109 -19.19 2.01 5.39
C TRP A 109 -18.71 2.42 4.01
N ASP A 110 -18.44 3.73 3.80
CA ASP A 110 -17.89 4.26 2.54
C ASP A 110 -16.55 3.62 2.21
N PHE A 111 -15.67 3.48 3.22
CA PHE A 111 -14.38 2.83 3.06
C PHE A 111 -14.53 1.36 2.65
N ALA A 112 -15.40 0.61 3.33
CA ALA A 112 -15.61 -0.81 3.01
C ALA A 112 -16.14 -0.99 1.58
N ASN A 113 -17.13 -0.19 1.18
CA ASN A 113 -17.69 -0.26 -0.16
C ASN A 113 -16.69 0.15 -1.25
N LEU A 114 -15.81 1.12 -0.97
CA LEU A 114 -14.74 1.47 -1.90
C LEU A 114 -13.79 0.28 -2.16
N ILE A 115 -13.38 -0.44 -1.11
CA ILE A 115 -12.52 -1.63 -1.26
C ILE A 115 -13.23 -2.73 -2.05
N LEU A 116 -14.51 -2.98 -1.76
CA LEU A 116 -15.32 -3.97 -2.46
C LEU A 116 -15.53 -3.61 -3.94
N ASP A 117 -15.83 -2.34 -4.26
CA ASP A 117 -15.95 -1.85 -5.64
C ASP A 117 -14.66 -2.05 -6.44
N LEU A 118 -13.51 -1.70 -5.86
CA LEU A 118 -12.21 -1.90 -6.49
C LEU A 118 -11.92 -3.39 -6.71
N ARG A 119 -12.30 -4.25 -5.76
CA ARG A 119 -12.15 -5.72 -5.88
C ARG A 119 -12.98 -6.29 -7.02
N GLU A 120 -14.23 -5.86 -7.17
CA GLU A 120 -15.13 -6.33 -8.23
C GLU A 120 -14.65 -5.93 -9.64
N ARG A 121 -13.87 -4.86 -9.72
CA ARG A 121 -13.37 -4.31 -10.98
C ARG A 121 -11.96 -4.75 -11.36
N LEU A 122 -11.31 -5.61 -10.57
CA LEU A 122 -9.92 -6.03 -10.80
C LEU A 122 -9.67 -6.59 -12.19
N ASP A 123 -10.61 -7.36 -12.76
CA ASP A 123 -10.47 -7.93 -14.10
C ASP A 123 -10.52 -6.87 -15.23
N GLN A 124 -10.87 -5.64 -14.90
CA GLN A 124 -11.01 -4.53 -15.85
C GLN A 124 -9.88 -3.48 -15.73
N LEU A 125 -9.01 -3.63 -14.73
CA LEU A 125 -7.97 -2.66 -14.40
C LEU A 125 -6.58 -3.29 -14.53
N THR A 126 -5.64 -2.54 -15.08
CA THR A 126 -4.22 -2.82 -14.91
C THR A 126 -3.79 -2.52 -13.47
N ILE A 127 -2.62 -3.00 -13.04
CA ILE A 127 -2.10 -2.69 -11.70
C ILE A 127 -1.87 -1.18 -11.54
N THR A 128 -1.42 -0.51 -12.58
CA THR A 128 -1.24 0.95 -12.57
C THR A 128 -2.57 1.68 -12.38
N GLU A 129 -3.59 1.32 -13.17
CA GLU A 129 -4.93 1.92 -13.05
C GLU A 129 -5.55 1.67 -11.68
N LEU A 130 -5.37 0.46 -11.11
CA LEU A 130 -5.82 0.15 -9.77
C LEU A 130 -5.17 1.08 -8.72
N VAL A 131 -3.86 1.29 -8.79
CA VAL A 131 -3.14 2.18 -7.85
C VAL A 131 -3.59 3.62 -8.04
N GLU A 132 -3.74 4.10 -9.27
CA GLU A 132 -4.24 5.44 -9.56
C GLU A 132 -5.66 5.64 -8.99
N GLU A 133 -6.56 4.68 -9.17
CA GLU A 133 -7.91 4.73 -8.58
C GLU A 133 -7.89 4.69 -7.05
N VAL A 134 -7.05 3.86 -6.44
CA VAL A 134 -6.86 3.85 -4.98
C VAL A 134 -6.44 5.24 -4.50
N LEU A 135 -5.43 5.84 -5.10
CA LEU A 135 -4.91 7.15 -4.70
C LEU A 135 -5.93 8.28 -4.85
N ASP A 136 -6.72 8.24 -5.94
CA ASP A 136 -7.76 9.24 -6.22
C ASP A 136 -8.99 9.05 -5.33
N LYS A 137 -9.63 7.89 -5.39
CA LYS A 137 -10.89 7.61 -4.68
C LYS A 137 -10.76 7.65 -3.15
N THR A 138 -9.59 7.29 -2.61
CA THR A 138 -9.34 7.44 -1.17
C THR A 138 -9.04 8.87 -0.75
N GLY A 139 -8.71 9.75 -1.70
CA GLY A 139 -8.23 11.11 -1.44
C GLY A 139 -6.79 11.17 -0.91
N TYR A 140 -6.00 10.09 -1.07
CA TYR A 140 -4.65 10.02 -0.53
C TYR A 140 -3.74 11.10 -1.13
N MET A 141 -3.74 11.26 -2.46
CA MET A 141 -2.98 12.31 -3.15
C MET A 141 -3.45 13.71 -2.77
N THR A 142 -4.77 13.90 -2.66
CA THR A 142 -5.36 15.18 -2.24
C THR A 142 -4.91 15.55 -0.82
N ALA A 143 -4.90 14.58 0.10
CA ALA A 143 -4.46 14.80 1.47
C ALA A 143 -2.98 15.21 1.55
N LEU A 144 -2.10 14.60 0.75
CA LEU A 144 -0.69 14.97 0.67
C LEU A 144 -0.50 16.36 0.05
N THR A 145 -1.19 16.65 -1.05
CA THR A 145 -1.12 17.95 -1.74
C THR A 145 -1.56 19.08 -0.82
N ASN A 146 -2.61 18.88 -0.04
CA ASN A 146 -3.14 19.89 0.90
C ASN A 146 -2.20 20.18 2.08
N GLN A 147 -1.26 19.29 2.41
CA GLN A 147 -0.24 19.55 3.43
C GLN A 147 0.75 20.64 2.98
N GLY A 148 1.11 20.70 1.70
CA GLY A 148 1.87 21.77 1.07
C GLY A 148 3.28 21.99 1.62
N ASN A 149 3.89 21.00 2.29
CA ASN A 149 5.23 21.08 2.86
C ASN A 149 6.23 20.19 2.09
N LEU A 150 7.52 20.36 2.38
CA LEU A 150 8.60 19.60 1.72
C LEU A 150 8.48 18.09 1.95
N GLU A 151 7.99 17.68 3.11
CA GLU A 151 7.80 16.26 3.44
C GLU A 151 6.69 15.64 2.58
N SER A 152 5.55 16.31 2.45
CA SER A 152 4.46 15.83 1.61
C SER A 152 4.85 15.81 0.13
N GLN A 153 5.66 16.78 -0.32
CA GLN A 153 6.19 16.79 -1.68
C GLN A 153 7.08 15.56 -1.93
N ALA A 154 7.99 15.24 -1.01
CA ALA A 154 8.83 14.04 -1.11
C ALA A 154 8.00 12.75 -1.13
N ARG A 155 6.90 12.68 -0.36
CA ARG A 155 5.98 11.54 -0.39
C ARG A 155 5.26 11.42 -1.73
N ILE A 156 4.83 12.52 -2.33
CA ILE A 156 4.23 12.55 -3.67
C ILE A 156 5.23 12.01 -4.71
N GLU A 157 6.50 12.44 -4.67
CA GLU A 157 7.55 11.93 -5.55
C GLU A 157 7.76 10.41 -5.37
N ASN A 158 7.74 9.92 -4.13
CA ASN A 158 7.85 8.49 -3.85
C ASN A 158 6.66 7.69 -4.44
N ILE A 159 5.43 8.21 -4.36
CA ILE A 159 4.25 7.59 -4.96
C ILE A 159 4.36 7.59 -6.49
N GLN A 160 4.84 8.68 -7.10
CA GLN A 160 5.08 8.73 -8.54
C GLN A 160 6.12 7.71 -9.00
N GLU A 161 7.17 7.51 -8.18
CA GLU A 161 8.16 6.47 -8.43
C GLU A 161 7.57 5.06 -8.28
N PHE A 162 6.67 4.84 -7.32
CA PHE A 162 5.93 3.57 -7.20
C PHE A 162 5.03 3.29 -8.41
N LEU A 163 4.39 4.31 -8.99
CA LEU A 163 3.65 4.18 -10.24
C LEU A 163 4.55 3.77 -11.42
N SER A 164 5.83 4.11 -11.40
CA SER A 164 6.79 3.59 -12.40
C SER A 164 7.04 2.09 -12.24
N VAL A 165 6.98 1.57 -11.01
CA VAL A 165 7.05 0.12 -10.74
C VAL A 165 5.84 -0.60 -11.31
N THR A 166 4.62 -0.06 -11.06
CA THR A 166 3.39 -0.67 -11.58
C THR A 166 3.34 -0.67 -13.09
N LYS A 167 3.73 0.43 -13.75
CA LYS A 167 3.82 0.53 -15.22
C LYS A 167 4.79 -0.49 -15.79
N ASN A 168 5.96 -0.65 -15.15
CA ASN A 168 6.94 -1.65 -15.59
C ASN A 168 6.37 -3.07 -15.49
N PHE A 169 5.61 -3.37 -14.44
CA PHE A 169 4.95 -4.65 -14.29
C PHE A 169 3.88 -4.86 -15.37
N ASP A 170 3.04 -3.86 -15.65
CA ASP A 170 1.98 -3.95 -16.67
C ASP A 170 2.56 -4.10 -18.09
N GLU A 171 3.70 -3.42 -18.39
CA GLU A 171 4.32 -3.43 -19.73
C GLU A 171 5.21 -4.66 -19.98
N ASN A 172 5.92 -5.15 -18.95
CA ASN A 172 6.96 -6.18 -19.08
C ASN A 172 6.63 -7.45 -18.28
N GLY A 173 5.53 -7.49 -17.56
CA GLY A 173 5.06 -8.68 -16.84
C GLY A 173 4.71 -9.81 -17.80
N GLU A 174 4.95 -11.05 -17.38
CA GLU A 174 4.48 -12.22 -18.14
C GLU A 174 2.95 -12.19 -18.21
N THR A 175 2.42 -12.22 -19.44
CA THR A 175 0.98 -12.39 -19.64
C THR A 175 0.65 -13.86 -19.42
N VAL A 176 -0.08 -14.17 -18.36
CA VAL A 176 -0.58 -15.52 -18.10
C VAL A 176 -1.97 -15.62 -18.70
N GLU A 177 -2.17 -16.53 -19.65
CA GLU A 177 -3.50 -16.76 -20.24
C GLU A 177 -4.49 -17.18 -19.14
N ASP A 178 -5.68 -16.60 -19.16
CA ASP A 178 -6.77 -16.84 -18.20
C ASP A 178 -6.50 -16.44 -16.73
N GLU A 179 -5.47 -15.63 -16.46
CA GLU A 179 -5.21 -15.09 -15.10
C GLU A 179 -6.30 -14.06 -14.72
N SER A 180 -6.95 -14.25 -13.57
CA SER A 180 -7.89 -13.27 -13.03
C SER A 180 -7.16 -12.04 -12.49
N GLY A 181 -7.84 -10.89 -12.39
CA GLY A 181 -7.27 -9.68 -11.81
C GLY A 181 -6.76 -9.85 -10.37
N VAL A 182 -7.38 -10.77 -9.60
CA VAL A 182 -6.93 -11.14 -8.25
C VAL A 182 -5.59 -11.87 -8.29
N GLU A 183 -5.42 -12.80 -9.21
CA GLU A 183 -4.16 -13.55 -9.37
C GLU A 183 -3.05 -12.63 -9.87
N THR A 184 -3.34 -11.76 -10.85
CA THR A 184 -2.41 -10.73 -11.33
C THR A 184 -1.96 -9.81 -10.20
N LEU A 185 -2.90 -9.31 -9.38
CA LEU A 185 -2.57 -8.47 -8.22
C LEU A 185 -1.74 -9.24 -7.19
N SER A 186 -2.08 -10.50 -6.91
CA SER A 186 -1.34 -11.34 -5.97
C SER A 186 0.08 -11.60 -6.46
N ARG A 187 0.29 -11.83 -7.76
CA ARG A 187 1.61 -11.99 -8.37
C ARG A 187 2.43 -10.71 -8.22
N PHE A 188 1.86 -9.55 -8.53
CA PHE A 188 2.53 -8.26 -8.32
C PHE A 188 2.96 -8.06 -6.86
N LEU A 189 2.08 -8.34 -5.90
CA LEU A 189 2.39 -8.21 -4.47
C LEU A 189 3.48 -9.19 -4.00
N ASN A 190 3.49 -10.41 -4.54
CA ASN A 190 4.54 -11.39 -4.27
C ASN A 190 5.90 -10.92 -4.80
N ASP A 191 5.95 -10.35 -6.00
CA ASP A 191 7.17 -9.77 -6.58
C ASP A 191 7.71 -8.63 -5.70
N LEU A 192 6.83 -7.75 -5.20
CA LEU A 192 7.22 -6.69 -4.27
C LEU A 192 7.75 -7.25 -2.93
N ALA A 193 7.11 -8.29 -2.39
CA ALA A 193 7.53 -8.92 -1.14
C ALA A 193 8.92 -9.55 -1.28
N LEU A 194 9.21 -10.23 -2.39
CA LEU A 194 10.55 -10.79 -2.66
C LEU A 194 11.64 -9.70 -2.71
N ILE A 195 11.34 -8.53 -3.27
CA ILE A 195 12.29 -7.40 -3.28
C ILE A 195 12.48 -6.87 -1.85
N ALA A 196 11.41 -6.72 -1.06
CA ALA A 196 11.47 -6.20 0.30
C ALA A 196 12.20 -7.16 1.27
N ASP A 197 11.96 -8.48 1.17
CA ASP A 197 12.55 -9.50 2.06
C ASP A 197 14.06 -9.70 1.82
N THR A 198 14.52 -9.58 0.57
CA THR A 198 15.96 -9.61 0.27
C THR A 198 16.70 -8.43 0.92
N ASP A 199 16.00 -7.37 1.24
CA ASP A 199 16.51 -6.17 1.86
C ASP A 199 16.76 -6.34 3.40
N ASP A 200 16.01 -7.19 4.09
CA ASP A 200 16.17 -7.42 5.54
C ASP A 200 17.21 -8.52 5.87
N GLY A 201 17.63 -9.32 4.88
CA GLY A 201 18.50 -10.48 5.06
C GLY A 201 20.00 -10.25 4.93
N ALA A 202 20.46 -9.06 4.59
CA ALA A 202 21.90 -8.79 4.39
C ALA A 202 22.61 -8.58 5.74
N GLN A 203 23.17 -9.67 6.30
CA GLN A 203 24.12 -9.59 7.41
C GLN A 203 25.48 -9.03 6.96
N GLU A 204 26.03 -8.17 7.82
CA GLU A 204 27.30 -7.46 7.79
C GLU A 204 28.45 -8.14 7.02
N THR A 205 28.75 -7.67 5.80
CA THR A 205 30.13 -7.65 5.24
C THR A 205 30.20 -6.74 4.01
N SER A 206 30.99 -5.67 4.08
CA SER A 206 31.31 -4.77 2.94
C SER A 206 30.09 -4.08 2.28
N GLU A 207 29.47 -3.14 2.98
CA GLU A 207 28.28 -2.44 2.51
C GLU A 207 28.59 -1.27 1.57
N VAL A 208 27.73 -1.05 0.59
CA VAL A 208 27.65 0.21 -0.18
C VAL A 208 26.81 1.21 0.63
N THR A 209 27.31 2.41 0.83
CA THR A 209 26.57 3.48 1.51
C THR A 209 25.81 4.34 0.50
N LEU A 210 24.52 4.47 0.67
CA LEU A 210 23.63 5.33 -0.11
C LEU A 210 23.24 6.60 0.65
#